data_f692978a7e35487a80ef81a438f11fc8
#
_entry.id   f692978a7e35487a80ef81a438f11fc8
#
_cell.length_a   1.000
_cell.length_b   1.000
_cell.length_c   1.000
_cell.angle_alpha   90.00
_cell.angle_beta   90.00
_cell.angle_gamma   90.00
#
_symmetry.space_group_name_H-M   'P 1'
#
loop_
_entity.id
_entity.type
_entity.pdbx_description
1 polymer ?
#
loop_
_entity_poly.entity_id
_entity_poly.type
_entity_poly.pdbx_seq_one_letter_code
_entity_poly.pdbx_strand_id
1 'polypeptide(L)'
;VSNPVGGELISNAVWTGYRVRDLLARSGIRPDADMVLSTSVDGFTVGTPVEALTDDRDAMLAIGMNGVPLPVEHGYPARLVVPGLYGFVSATKWVVDLELTRFDRAEAYWTKLGWSAKAPIKTQSRIDVPRNGARLDSGPVTVGGVAWAQHRGVKSVEVRIDDGPWQPATLGAAYSNDTWRLWTYPWQATPGSHTITVRATDNTGAVQTEQPAPPAPDGATGWPSVSVQVK
;
A
#
# COMPACT_ATOMS: atom_id res chain seq x y z
N VAL A 1 -7.75 1.94 1.22
CA VAL A 1 -6.82 3.07 1.13
C VAL A 1 -7.11 4.05 2.23
N SER A 2 -6.07 4.47 2.95
CA SER A 2 -6.21 5.18 4.21
C SER A 2 -6.51 6.67 4.11
N ASN A 3 -6.29 7.30 2.96
CA ASN A 3 -6.52 8.74 2.81
C ASN A 3 -7.85 9.05 2.12
N PRO A 4 -8.58 10.10 2.54
CA PRO A 4 -9.89 10.45 1.99
C PRO A 4 -9.82 11.19 0.64
N VAL A 5 -8.77 10.98 -0.14
CA VAL A 5 -8.54 11.66 -1.44
C VAL A 5 -9.08 10.90 -2.65
N GLY A 6 -9.83 9.83 -2.44
CA GLY A 6 -10.54 9.12 -3.52
C GLY A 6 -9.70 8.24 -4.42
N GLY A 7 -8.46 7.95 -4.10
CA GLY A 7 -7.58 7.09 -4.89
C GLY A 7 -6.33 7.80 -5.42
N GLU A 8 -5.68 7.23 -6.45
CA GLU A 8 -4.50 7.78 -7.16
C GLU A 8 -3.21 7.93 -6.33
N LEU A 9 -3.19 7.42 -5.07
CA LEU A 9 -2.02 7.51 -4.19
C LEU A 9 -1.16 6.24 -4.19
N ILE A 10 -1.59 5.20 -4.87
CA ILE A 10 -0.86 3.93 -4.99
C ILE A 10 -0.94 3.41 -6.42
N SER A 11 0.12 2.73 -6.85
CA SER A 11 0.17 2.04 -8.15
C SER A 11 1.17 0.89 -8.07
N ASN A 12 1.16 0.03 -9.09
CA ASN A 12 2.21 -0.96 -9.33
C ASN A 12 3.07 -0.49 -10.51
N ALA A 13 4.37 -0.74 -10.41
CA ALA A 13 5.32 -0.48 -11.49
C ALA A 13 6.43 -1.53 -11.47
N VAL A 14 7.11 -1.69 -12.61
CA VAL A 14 8.37 -2.42 -12.67
C VAL A 14 9.49 -1.44 -12.37
N TRP A 15 10.28 -1.75 -11.35
CA TRP A 15 11.37 -0.88 -10.91
C TRP A 15 12.72 -1.44 -11.34
N THR A 16 13.63 -0.54 -11.72
CA THR A 16 15.03 -0.85 -12.02
C THR A 16 15.92 -0.03 -11.10
N GLY A 17 16.87 -0.68 -10.43
CA GLY A 17 17.75 0.00 -9.47
C GLY A 17 18.73 -0.94 -8.80
N TYR A 18 19.31 -0.47 -7.70
CA TYR A 18 20.26 -1.20 -6.87
C TYR A 18 19.58 -1.62 -5.57
N ARG A 19 19.80 -2.86 -5.13
CA ARG A 19 19.31 -3.31 -3.83
C ARG A 19 19.99 -2.52 -2.72
N VAL A 20 19.21 -1.96 -1.82
CA VAL A 20 19.75 -1.14 -0.73
C VAL A 20 20.63 -1.97 0.19
N ARG A 21 20.30 -3.24 0.45
CA ARG A 21 21.14 -4.14 1.25
C ARG A 21 22.57 -4.27 0.71
N ASP A 22 22.75 -4.28 -0.60
CA ASP A 22 24.07 -4.40 -1.23
C ASP A 22 24.87 -3.09 -1.10
N LEU A 23 24.19 -1.95 -1.17
CA LEU A 23 24.79 -0.63 -0.91
C LEU A 23 25.23 -0.50 0.54
N LEU A 24 24.37 -0.85 1.49
CA LEU A 24 24.65 -0.80 2.92
C LEU A 24 25.76 -1.77 3.33
N ALA A 25 25.80 -2.97 2.74
CA ALA A 25 26.87 -3.94 3.00
C ALA A 25 28.25 -3.40 2.60
N ARG A 26 28.34 -2.62 1.51
CA ARG A 26 29.59 -1.97 1.09
C ARG A 26 30.04 -0.85 2.01
N SER A 27 29.07 -0.10 2.57
CA SER A 27 29.36 1.02 3.47
C SER A 27 29.70 0.58 4.91
N GLY A 28 29.35 -0.67 5.26
CA GLY A 28 29.43 -1.18 6.61
C GLY A 28 28.30 -0.67 7.50
N ILE A 29 27.52 -1.59 8.06
CA ILE A 29 26.44 -1.25 8.99
C ILE A 29 26.97 -1.31 10.41
N ARG A 30 26.88 -0.21 11.14
CA ARG A 30 27.22 -0.20 12.57
C ARG A 30 26.22 -1.04 13.34
N PRO A 31 26.68 -1.85 14.31
CA PRO A 31 25.80 -2.76 15.06
C PRO A 31 24.67 -2.07 15.84
N ASP A 32 24.85 -0.78 16.16
CA ASP A 32 23.87 0.02 16.89
C ASP A 32 22.90 0.81 16.00
N ALA A 33 23.08 0.77 14.68
CA ALA A 33 22.18 1.46 13.75
C ALA A 33 20.90 0.64 13.52
N ASP A 34 19.73 1.25 13.73
CA ASP A 34 18.42 0.65 13.53
C ASP A 34 17.57 1.40 12.50
N MET A 35 18.04 2.57 12.01
CA MET A 35 17.36 3.40 11.04
C MET A 35 18.30 3.87 9.94
N VAL A 36 17.80 3.93 8.69
CA VAL A 36 18.36 4.76 7.62
C VAL A 36 17.49 5.99 7.49
N LEU A 37 18.07 7.16 7.73
CA LEU A 37 17.48 8.45 7.43
C LEU A 37 17.82 8.82 6.00
N SER A 38 16.86 8.80 5.12
CA SER A 38 17.01 9.24 3.73
C SER A 38 16.58 10.68 3.58
N THR A 39 17.36 11.47 2.84
CA THR A 39 17.11 12.88 2.59
C THR A 39 16.88 13.14 1.11
N SER A 40 15.84 13.89 0.81
CA SER A 40 15.50 14.40 -0.52
C SER A 40 16.22 15.73 -0.79
N VAL A 41 16.38 16.08 -2.08
CA VAL A 41 17.01 17.35 -2.50
C VAL A 41 16.34 18.60 -1.93
N ASP A 42 15.05 18.51 -1.60
CA ASP A 42 14.27 19.62 -0.98
C ASP A 42 14.33 19.62 0.56
N GLY A 43 15.13 18.73 1.15
CA GLY A 43 15.28 18.61 2.61
C GLY A 43 14.22 17.74 3.30
N PHE A 44 13.28 17.16 2.55
CA PHE A 44 12.34 16.19 3.12
C PHE A 44 13.07 14.92 3.57
N THR A 45 12.69 14.38 4.72
CA THR A 45 13.34 13.20 5.30
C THR A 45 12.38 12.06 5.58
N VAL A 46 12.88 10.83 5.44
CA VAL A 46 12.17 9.60 5.77
C VAL A 46 13.08 8.69 6.59
N GLY A 47 12.56 8.15 7.71
CA GLY A 47 13.23 7.13 8.52
C GLY A 47 12.73 5.74 8.14
N THR A 48 13.62 4.90 7.64
CA THR A 48 13.31 3.52 7.28
C THR A 48 14.05 2.54 8.20
N PRO A 49 13.39 1.53 8.79
CA PRO A 49 14.08 0.52 9.59
C PRO A 49 15.18 -0.19 8.80
N VAL A 50 16.38 -0.32 9.37
CA VAL A 50 17.52 -1.02 8.76
C VAL A 50 17.14 -2.45 8.40
N GLU A 51 16.39 -3.14 9.26
CA GLU A 51 15.90 -4.49 9.03
C GLU A 51 15.11 -4.62 7.71
N ALA A 52 14.28 -3.63 7.37
CA ALA A 52 13.49 -3.62 6.14
C ALA A 52 14.31 -3.31 4.87
N LEU A 53 15.51 -2.80 5.04
CA LEU A 53 16.44 -2.51 3.93
C LEU A 53 17.49 -3.60 3.73
N THR A 54 17.62 -4.53 4.69
CA THR A 54 18.66 -5.57 4.69
C THR A 54 18.13 -7.00 4.62
N ASP A 55 16.82 -7.22 4.86
CA ASP A 55 16.18 -8.52 4.69
C ASP A 55 16.10 -8.95 3.20
N ASP A 56 15.36 -9.99 2.90
CA ASP A 56 15.24 -10.57 1.57
C ASP A 56 14.22 -9.87 0.66
N ARG A 57 13.49 -8.84 1.17
CA ARG A 57 12.66 -7.99 0.30
C ARG A 57 13.53 -7.21 -0.68
N ASP A 58 13.02 -6.94 -1.84
CA ASP A 58 13.74 -6.17 -2.87
C ASP A 58 13.65 -4.65 -2.61
N ALA A 59 14.04 -4.20 -1.39
CA ALA A 59 14.20 -2.78 -1.11
C ALA A 59 15.30 -2.21 -2.02
N MET A 60 15.00 -1.17 -2.79
CA MET A 60 15.93 -0.67 -3.79
C MET A 60 16.02 0.86 -3.83
N LEU A 61 17.19 1.33 -4.24
CA LEU A 61 17.39 2.67 -4.76
C LEU A 61 17.09 2.59 -6.26
N ALA A 62 15.86 2.94 -6.63
CA ALA A 62 15.38 2.85 -8.00
C ALA A 62 15.84 4.05 -8.82
N ILE A 63 16.28 3.80 -10.05
CA ILE A 63 16.71 4.78 -11.06
C ILE A 63 15.86 4.73 -12.33
N GLY A 64 15.01 3.71 -12.47
CA GLY A 64 14.11 3.51 -13.60
C GLY A 64 12.76 2.94 -13.17
N MET A 65 11.75 3.21 -13.98
CA MET A 65 10.38 2.75 -13.81
C MET A 65 9.81 2.35 -15.16
N ASN A 66 9.21 1.15 -15.23
CA ASN A 66 8.61 0.61 -16.45
C ASN A 66 9.54 0.59 -17.68
N GLY A 67 10.82 0.28 -17.46
CA GLY A 67 11.83 0.14 -18.53
C GLY A 67 12.47 1.44 -19.02
N VAL A 68 12.12 2.59 -18.42
CA VAL A 68 12.70 3.90 -18.76
C VAL A 68 13.29 4.57 -17.50
N PRO A 69 14.16 5.59 -17.62
CA PRO A 69 14.60 6.39 -16.49
C PRO A 69 13.40 6.96 -15.73
N LEU A 70 13.54 7.19 -14.42
CA LEU A 70 12.49 7.78 -13.61
C LEU A 70 12.01 9.11 -14.18
N PRO A 71 10.70 9.35 -14.32
CA PRO A 71 10.17 10.70 -14.50
C PRO A 71 10.54 11.58 -13.29
N VAL A 72 10.66 12.90 -13.52
CA VAL A 72 11.01 13.84 -12.44
C VAL A 72 10.00 13.78 -11.30
N GLU A 73 8.71 13.74 -11.60
CA GLU A 73 7.62 13.66 -10.62
C GLU A 73 7.64 12.35 -9.80
N HIS A 74 8.29 11.30 -10.32
CA HIS A 74 8.47 10.02 -9.64
C HIS A 74 9.84 9.88 -8.96
N GLY A 75 10.69 10.92 -8.98
CA GLY A 75 11.88 10.97 -8.14
C GLY A 75 13.21 10.86 -8.88
N TYR A 76 13.28 11.19 -10.20
CA TYR A 76 14.56 11.27 -10.92
C TYR A 76 15.58 12.15 -10.16
N PRO A 77 16.88 11.78 -10.06
CA PRO A 77 17.51 10.61 -10.67
C PRO A 77 17.35 9.31 -9.89
N ALA A 78 17.01 9.35 -8.59
CA ALA A 78 16.88 8.17 -7.76
C ALA A 78 15.83 8.34 -6.66
N ARG A 79 15.14 7.24 -6.34
CA ARG A 79 14.18 7.17 -5.25
C ARG A 79 14.28 5.87 -4.48
N LEU A 80 13.83 5.87 -3.21
CA LEU A 80 13.63 4.63 -2.48
C LEU A 80 12.29 3.97 -2.87
N VAL A 81 12.35 2.65 -2.98
CA VAL A 81 11.19 1.76 -3.12
C VAL A 81 11.39 0.61 -2.14
N VAL A 82 10.56 0.52 -1.13
CA VAL A 82 10.66 -0.51 -0.09
C VAL A 82 9.33 -1.26 0.01
N PRO A 83 9.26 -2.49 -0.51
CA PRO A 83 8.06 -3.30 -0.41
C PRO A 83 7.63 -3.51 1.04
N GLY A 84 6.31 -3.49 1.31
CA GLY A 84 5.74 -3.81 2.61
C GLY A 84 5.69 -2.69 3.64
N LEU A 85 6.21 -1.50 3.34
CA LEU A 85 6.11 -0.33 4.19
C LEU A 85 5.29 0.78 3.53
N TYR A 86 4.52 1.53 4.35
CA TYR A 86 3.88 2.74 3.85
C TYR A 86 4.90 3.77 3.38
N GLY A 87 4.55 4.53 2.35
CA GLY A 87 5.45 5.49 1.70
C GLY A 87 6.05 6.55 2.62
N PHE A 88 5.36 6.92 3.70
CA PHE A 88 5.86 7.92 4.65
C PHE A 88 7.04 7.44 5.51
N VAL A 89 7.37 6.14 5.49
CA VAL A 89 8.58 5.56 6.11
C VAL A 89 9.48 4.85 5.09
N SER A 90 9.27 5.03 3.76
CA SER A 90 9.95 4.18 2.79
C SER A 90 10.20 4.79 1.40
N ALA A 91 9.53 5.88 1.02
CA ALA A 91 9.41 6.24 -0.40
C ALA A 91 10.01 7.61 -0.74
N THR A 92 11.18 7.94 -0.20
CA THR A 92 11.89 9.19 -0.50
C THR A 92 12.20 9.29 -1.99
N LYS A 93 11.74 10.36 -2.62
CA LYS A 93 12.07 10.74 -4.00
C LYS A 93 13.26 11.71 -4.01
N TRP A 94 13.92 11.84 -5.16
CA TRP A 94 15.07 12.76 -5.33
C TRP A 94 16.13 12.60 -4.23
N VAL A 95 16.49 11.35 -3.94
CA VAL A 95 17.39 10.99 -2.84
C VAL A 95 18.77 11.56 -3.09
N VAL A 96 19.29 12.29 -2.08
CA VAL A 96 20.65 12.84 -2.07
C VAL A 96 21.52 12.29 -0.97
N ASP A 97 20.92 11.71 0.09
CA ASP A 97 21.67 11.13 1.20
C ASP A 97 20.95 9.94 1.84
N LEU A 98 21.71 8.99 2.35
CA LEU A 98 21.29 7.83 3.14
C LEU A 98 22.19 7.72 4.37
N GLU A 99 21.75 8.21 5.50
CA GLU A 99 22.50 8.20 6.77
C GLU A 99 22.08 6.99 7.62
N LEU A 100 23.06 6.16 8.00
CA LEU A 100 22.85 5.11 9.02
C LEU A 100 22.84 5.75 10.40
N THR A 101 21.71 5.71 11.08
CA THR A 101 21.48 6.35 12.37
C THR A 101 20.57 5.50 13.26
N ARG A 102 19.90 6.09 14.24
CA ARG A 102 19.03 5.42 15.19
C ARG A 102 17.73 6.20 15.37
N PHE A 103 16.63 5.47 15.63
CA PHE A 103 15.33 6.09 15.93
C PHE A 103 15.33 6.93 17.20
N ASP A 104 16.26 6.71 18.13
CA ASP A 104 16.42 7.54 19.34
C ASP A 104 17.31 8.78 19.16
N ARG A 105 17.88 8.97 17.96
CA ARG A 105 18.79 10.09 17.65
C ARG A 105 18.28 11.01 16.56
N ALA A 106 17.51 10.48 15.65
CA ALA A 106 16.97 11.24 14.53
C ALA A 106 15.49 10.95 14.34
N GLU A 107 14.74 11.97 13.98
CA GLU A 107 13.31 11.88 13.73
C GLU A 107 12.99 12.46 12.36
N ALA A 108 12.29 11.69 11.52
CA ALA A 108 11.93 12.06 10.16
C ALA A 108 10.69 12.95 10.12
N TYR A 109 10.42 13.57 8.97
CA TYR A 109 9.38 14.57 8.77
C TYR A 109 8.00 14.12 9.30
N TRP A 110 7.49 12.97 8.84
CA TRP A 110 6.16 12.53 9.24
C TRP A 110 6.09 12.02 10.68
N THR A 111 7.19 11.47 11.20
CA THR A 111 7.27 11.03 12.60
C THR A 111 7.15 12.22 13.55
N LYS A 112 7.80 13.35 13.23
CA LYS A 112 7.63 14.63 13.96
C LYS A 112 6.18 15.13 13.98
N LEU A 113 5.38 14.74 12.99
CA LEU A 113 3.96 15.09 12.88
C LEU A 113 3.02 14.02 13.49
N GLY A 114 3.56 13.07 14.26
CA GLY A 114 2.80 12.07 15.00
C GLY A 114 2.50 10.78 14.23
N TRP A 115 3.13 10.55 13.06
CA TRP A 115 3.04 9.27 12.37
C TRP A 115 4.02 8.25 12.94
N SER A 116 3.68 6.97 12.87
CA SER A 116 4.52 5.88 13.36
C SER A 116 5.88 5.85 12.67
N ALA A 117 6.93 5.58 13.45
CA ALA A 117 8.27 5.38 12.91
C ALA A 117 8.41 4.05 12.12
N LYS A 118 7.58 3.07 12.44
CA LYS A 118 7.48 1.80 11.72
C LYS A 118 6.05 1.61 11.26
N ALA A 119 5.83 1.44 9.97
CA ALA A 119 4.51 1.41 9.37
C ALA A 119 4.40 0.33 8.30
N PRO A 120 4.31 -0.96 8.70
CA PRO A 120 4.09 -2.05 7.76
C PRO A 120 2.69 -1.95 7.15
N ILE A 121 2.60 -2.19 5.84
CA ILE A 121 1.32 -2.20 5.13
C ILE A 121 0.47 -3.36 5.63
N LYS A 122 -0.77 -3.02 6.01
CA LYS A 122 -1.78 -3.97 6.48
C LYS A 122 -2.49 -4.63 5.29
N THR A 123 -3.04 -5.83 5.49
CA THR A 123 -3.94 -6.46 4.52
C THR A 123 -5.15 -5.56 4.30
N GLN A 124 -5.39 -5.16 3.06
CA GLN A 124 -6.39 -4.16 2.70
C GLN A 124 -7.12 -4.51 1.40
N SER A 125 -8.29 -3.90 1.24
CA SER A 125 -9.08 -3.94 0.02
C SER A 125 -9.71 -2.58 -0.26
N ARG A 126 -10.19 -2.39 -1.49
CA ARG A 126 -10.88 -1.18 -1.94
C ARG A 126 -11.91 -1.55 -2.98
N ILE A 127 -13.06 -0.88 -2.96
CA ILE A 127 -14.06 -0.92 -4.02
C ILE A 127 -13.82 0.28 -4.93
N ASP A 128 -13.60 0.05 -6.22
CA ASP A 128 -13.43 1.08 -7.23
C ASP A 128 -14.70 1.29 -8.06
N VAL A 129 -15.43 0.20 -8.27
CA VAL A 129 -16.73 0.21 -8.97
C VAL A 129 -17.71 -0.72 -8.24
N PRO A 130 -18.99 -0.25 -8.07
CA PRO A 130 -19.47 1.08 -8.32
C PRO A 130 -18.89 2.09 -7.33
N ARG A 131 -18.90 3.38 -7.68
CA ARG A 131 -18.48 4.44 -6.75
C ARG A 131 -19.54 4.68 -5.67
N ASN A 132 -19.11 5.16 -4.53
CA ASN A 132 -20.03 5.55 -3.46
C ASN A 132 -21.04 6.60 -3.96
N GLY A 133 -22.32 6.40 -3.66
CA GLY A 133 -23.43 7.24 -4.13
C GLY A 133 -23.86 6.99 -5.58
N ALA A 134 -23.34 5.97 -6.26
CA ALA A 134 -23.71 5.66 -7.63
C ALA A 134 -25.21 5.33 -7.75
N ARG A 135 -25.81 5.73 -8.87
CA ARG A 135 -27.16 5.33 -9.30
C ARG A 135 -27.03 4.29 -10.40
N LEU A 136 -27.63 3.14 -10.18
CA LEU A 136 -27.53 1.97 -11.07
C LEU A 136 -28.91 1.57 -11.55
N ASP A 137 -28.95 0.90 -12.69
CA ASP A 137 -30.16 0.19 -13.12
C ASP A 137 -30.17 -1.22 -12.51
N SER A 138 -31.36 -1.78 -12.29
CA SER A 138 -31.51 -3.18 -11.83
C SER A 138 -31.00 -4.16 -12.87
N GLY A 139 -30.44 -5.27 -12.42
CA GLY A 139 -29.86 -6.29 -13.30
C GLY A 139 -28.40 -6.58 -13.01
N PRO A 140 -27.63 -7.09 -13.98
CA PRO A 140 -26.27 -7.51 -13.79
C PRO A 140 -25.32 -6.30 -13.63
N VAL A 141 -24.65 -6.21 -12.48
CA VAL A 141 -23.66 -5.19 -12.14
C VAL A 141 -22.35 -5.88 -11.77
N THR A 142 -21.24 -5.40 -12.28
CA THR A 142 -19.92 -5.84 -11.83
C THR A 142 -19.44 -4.94 -10.69
N VAL A 143 -19.23 -5.53 -9.51
CA VAL A 143 -18.50 -4.91 -8.43
C VAL A 143 -17.03 -5.25 -8.57
N GLY A 144 -16.12 -4.30 -8.36
CA GLY A 144 -14.70 -4.57 -8.53
C GLY A 144 -13.80 -3.57 -7.84
N GLY A 145 -12.55 -3.95 -7.68
CA GLY A 145 -11.55 -3.12 -7.04
C GLY A 145 -10.20 -3.81 -6.91
N VAL A 146 -9.44 -3.40 -5.90
CA VAL A 146 -8.11 -3.92 -5.61
C VAL A 146 -8.01 -4.43 -4.17
N ALA A 147 -7.12 -5.39 -3.95
CA ALA A 147 -6.71 -5.84 -2.63
C ALA A 147 -5.20 -6.04 -2.62
N TRP A 148 -4.56 -5.86 -1.47
CA TRP A 148 -3.14 -6.13 -1.31
C TRP A 148 -2.76 -6.54 0.11
N ALA A 149 -1.73 -7.34 0.20
CA ALA A 149 -1.11 -7.79 1.43
C ALA A 149 0.38 -8.01 1.12
N GLN A 150 1.14 -6.92 1.00
CA GLN A 150 2.54 -6.97 0.56
C GLN A 150 3.38 -7.93 1.39
N HIS A 151 4.26 -8.67 0.73
CA HIS A 151 5.08 -9.81 1.16
C HIS A 151 4.29 -11.07 1.49
N ARG A 152 3.01 -10.99 1.82
CA ARG A 152 2.16 -12.14 2.13
C ARG A 152 1.38 -12.63 0.92
N GLY A 153 0.96 -11.70 0.05
CA GLY A 153 0.07 -11.97 -1.06
C GLY A 153 -1.39 -12.11 -0.64
N VAL A 154 -2.30 -11.89 -1.58
CA VAL A 154 -3.76 -11.97 -1.36
C VAL A 154 -4.24 -13.38 -1.70
N LYS A 155 -4.82 -14.08 -0.71
CA LYS A 155 -5.42 -15.40 -0.84
C LYS A 155 -6.83 -15.34 -1.39
N SER A 156 -7.67 -14.46 -0.83
CA SER A 156 -9.07 -14.32 -1.25
C SER A 156 -9.59 -12.92 -0.97
N VAL A 157 -10.64 -12.56 -1.70
CA VAL A 157 -11.46 -11.37 -1.44
C VAL A 157 -12.91 -11.82 -1.35
N GLU A 158 -13.64 -11.28 -0.42
CA GLU A 158 -15.07 -11.56 -0.22
C GLU A 158 -15.85 -10.25 -0.24
N VAL A 159 -17.03 -10.30 -0.83
CA VAL A 159 -17.97 -9.19 -0.94
C VAL A 159 -19.24 -9.53 -0.18
N ARG A 160 -19.80 -8.57 0.51
CA ARG A 160 -21.10 -8.66 1.16
C ARG A 160 -22.00 -7.53 0.67
N ILE A 161 -23.22 -7.90 0.26
CA ILE A 161 -24.28 -6.95 -0.08
C ILE A 161 -25.21 -6.86 1.12
N ASP A 162 -25.40 -5.65 1.66
CA ASP A 162 -26.19 -5.37 2.84
C ASP A 162 -25.75 -6.25 4.04
N ASP A 163 -26.69 -6.86 4.74
CA ASP A 163 -26.44 -7.80 5.83
C ASP A 163 -26.43 -9.26 5.39
N GLY A 164 -26.29 -9.50 4.08
CA GLY A 164 -26.25 -10.85 3.52
C GLY A 164 -24.95 -11.60 3.85
N PRO A 165 -24.81 -12.83 3.38
CA PRO A 165 -23.60 -13.63 3.58
C PRO A 165 -22.42 -13.08 2.78
N TRP A 166 -21.20 -13.32 3.28
CA TRP A 166 -19.97 -13.09 2.52
C TRP A 166 -19.90 -14.02 1.31
N GLN A 167 -19.63 -13.47 0.13
CA GLN A 167 -19.51 -14.18 -1.13
C GLN A 167 -18.11 -14.02 -1.71
N PRO A 168 -17.54 -15.10 -2.27
CA PRO A 168 -16.20 -15.02 -2.84
C PRO A 168 -16.18 -14.17 -4.12
N ALA A 169 -15.20 -13.29 -4.22
CA ALA A 169 -14.88 -12.55 -5.44
C ALA A 169 -13.88 -13.33 -6.32
N THR A 170 -13.91 -13.09 -7.62
CA THR A 170 -12.91 -13.60 -8.54
C THR A 170 -11.68 -12.73 -8.53
N LEU A 171 -10.51 -13.34 -8.24
CA LEU A 171 -9.22 -12.64 -8.25
C LEU A 171 -8.63 -12.61 -9.67
N GLY A 172 -8.08 -11.47 -10.07
CA GLY A 172 -7.25 -11.33 -11.26
C GLY A 172 -5.88 -12.01 -11.12
N ALA A 173 -5.01 -11.84 -12.11
CA ALA A 173 -3.66 -12.40 -12.11
C ALA A 173 -2.83 -11.92 -10.91
N ALA A 174 -2.03 -12.81 -10.34
CA ALA A 174 -1.01 -12.48 -9.35
C ALA A 174 0.33 -12.29 -10.09
N TYR A 175 0.89 -11.10 -10.02
CA TYR A 175 2.20 -10.82 -10.61
C TYR A 175 3.34 -11.06 -9.60
N SER A 176 3.14 -10.65 -8.35
CA SER A 176 4.00 -10.95 -7.20
C SER A 176 3.24 -10.75 -5.90
N ASN A 177 3.85 -11.12 -4.77
CA ASN A 177 3.27 -10.83 -3.44
C ASN A 177 3.34 -9.34 -3.06
N ASP A 178 4.13 -8.54 -3.79
CA ASP A 178 4.29 -7.11 -3.54
C ASP A 178 3.35 -6.24 -4.38
N THR A 179 2.62 -6.85 -5.31
CA THR A 179 1.62 -6.15 -6.11
C THR A 179 0.22 -6.31 -5.54
N TRP A 180 -0.63 -5.33 -5.79
CA TRP A 180 -2.06 -5.53 -5.56
C TRP A 180 -2.63 -6.60 -6.49
N ARG A 181 -3.81 -7.12 -6.14
CA ARG A 181 -4.62 -7.97 -7.01
C ARG A 181 -5.92 -7.27 -7.33
N LEU A 182 -6.27 -7.25 -8.60
CA LEU A 182 -7.61 -6.89 -9.04
C LEU A 182 -8.59 -7.99 -8.61
N TRP A 183 -9.82 -7.61 -8.32
CA TRP A 183 -10.89 -8.55 -8.04
C TRP A 183 -12.21 -8.06 -8.64
N THR A 184 -13.10 -8.98 -8.96
CA THR A 184 -14.45 -8.71 -9.46
C THR A 184 -15.46 -9.63 -8.79
N TYR A 185 -16.69 -9.13 -8.65
CA TYR A 185 -17.83 -9.88 -8.16
C TYR A 185 -19.06 -9.55 -8.99
N PRO A 186 -19.68 -10.53 -9.66
CA PRO A 186 -20.94 -10.33 -10.37
C PRO A 186 -22.09 -10.23 -9.37
N TRP A 187 -22.80 -9.12 -9.40
CA TRP A 187 -23.94 -8.86 -8.54
C TRP A 187 -25.21 -8.67 -9.39
N GLN A 188 -26.30 -9.37 -9.03
CA GLN A 188 -27.63 -9.14 -9.60
C GLN A 188 -28.30 -8.07 -8.74
N ALA A 189 -28.21 -6.82 -9.19
CA ALA A 189 -28.73 -5.67 -8.46
C ALA A 189 -30.27 -5.64 -8.50
N THR A 190 -30.90 -5.50 -7.36
CA THR A 190 -32.35 -5.32 -7.20
C THR A 190 -32.69 -3.87 -6.86
N PRO A 191 -33.91 -3.36 -7.19
CA PRO A 191 -34.29 -2.00 -6.83
C PRO A 191 -34.19 -1.74 -5.34
N GLY A 192 -33.64 -0.58 -4.98
CA GLY A 192 -33.47 -0.18 -3.56
C GLY A 192 -32.13 0.47 -3.27
N SER A 193 -31.92 0.81 -1.99
CA SER A 193 -30.62 1.26 -1.49
C SER A 193 -29.82 0.06 -0.99
N HIS A 194 -28.58 -0.05 -1.43
CA HIS A 194 -27.70 -1.16 -1.06
C HIS A 194 -26.36 -0.66 -0.54
N THR A 195 -25.78 -1.40 0.37
CA THR A 195 -24.40 -1.23 0.86
C THR A 195 -23.56 -2.43 0.40
N ILE A 196 -22.46 -2.14 -0.26
CA ILE A 196 -21.50 -3.14 -0.72
C ILE A 196 -20.28 -3.03 0.17
N THR A 197 -19.90 -4.12 0.85
CA THR A 197 -18.74 -4.19 1.74
C THR A 197 -17.76 -5.23 1.23
N VAL A 198 -16.46 -4.99 1.37
CA VAL A 198 -15.41 -5.92 0.93
C VAL A 198 -14.39 -6.16 2.05
N ARG A 199 -13.83 -7.37 2.08
CA ARG A 199 -12.67 -7.72 2.90
C ARG A 199 -11.72 -8.64 2.13
N ALA A 200 -10.43 -8.57 2.48
CA ALA A 200 -9.41 -9.45 1.94
C ALA A 200 -8.87 -10.39 3.02
N THR A 201 -8.37 -11.56 2.58
CA THR A 201 -7.62 -12.50 3.39
C THR A 201 -6.27 -12.71 2.73
N ASP A 202 -5.18 -12.67 3.49
CA ASP A 202 -3.84 -12.93 2.97
C ASP A 202 -3.46 -14.41 2.98
N ASN A 203 -2.32 -14.75 2.39
CA ASN A 203 -1.87 -16.14 2.28
C ASN A 203 -1.49 -16.78 3.62
N THR A 204 -1.33 -16.01 4.69
CA THR A 204 -1.14 -16.55 6.04
C THR A 204 -2.46 -16.96 6.68
N GLY A 205 -3.59 -16.58 6.07
CA GLY A 205 -4.94 -16.79 6.58
C GLY A 205 -5.46 -15.63 7.45
N ALA A 206 -4.69 -14.55 7.59
CA ALA A 206 -5.14 -13.38 8.33
C ALA A 206 -6.18 -12.60 7.51
N VAL A 207 -7.35 -12.40 8.10
CA VAL A 207 -8.44 -11.62 7.50
C VAL A 207 -8.23 -10.15 7.81
N GLN A 208 -8.51 -9.30 6.83
CA GLN A 208 -8.57 -7.84 7.05
C GLN A 208 -9.49 -7.52 8.23
N THR A 209 -8.99 -6.73 9.18
CA THR A 209 -9.76 -6.39 10.37
C THR A 209 -11.00 -5.56 10.04
N GLU A 210 -12.10 -5.85 10.73
CA GLU A 210 -13.33 -5.04 10.69
C GLU A 210 -13.15 -3.73 11.47
N GLN A 211 -12.32 -3.74 12.53
CA GLN A 211 -12.13 -2.63 13.44
C GLN A 211 -11.64 -1.37 12.70
N PRO A 212 -12.42 -0.27 12.66
CA PRO A 212 -11.99 0.96 12.02
C PRO A 212 -10.87 1.64 12.82
N ALA A 213 -9.90 2.18 12.12
CA ALA A 213 -8.89 3.07 12.69
C ALA A 213 -8.62 4.22 11.71
N PRO A 214 -8.25 5.41 12.21
CA PRO A 214 -7.89 6.55 11.36
C PRO A 214 -6.57 6.30 10.61
N PRO A 215 -6.26 7.11 9.58
CA PRO A 215 -4.98 7.01 8.85
C PRO A 215 -3.75 7.19 9.73
N ALA A 216 -3.75 8.17 10.61
CA ALA A 216 -2.68 8.36 11.60
C ALA A 216 -2.93 7.51 12.85
N PRO A 217 -1.89 6.93 13.48
CA PRO A 217 -0.46 7.10 13.18
C PRO A 217 0.11 6.16 12.13
N ASP A 218 -0.51 4.99 11.86
CA ASP A 218 0.14 3.91 11.11
C ASP A 218 -0.74 3.28 10.01
N GLY A 219 -1.67 4.04 9.46
CA GLY A 219 -2.57 3.64 8.40
C GLY A 219 -3.96 3.17 8.89
N ALA A 220 -4.99 3.52 8.14
CA ALA A 220 -6.37 3.16 8.43
C ALA A 220 -6.61 1.64 8.41
N THR A 221 -7.64 1.22 9.15
CA THR A 221 -8.17 -0.13 9.11
C THR A 221 -9.70 -0.12 8.97
N GLY A 222 -10.31 -1.28 8.89
CA GLY A 222 -11.74 -1.47 8.71
C GLY A 222 -12.08 -2.05 7.34
N TRP A 223 -13.31 -2.55 7.19
CA TRP A 223 -13.82 -3.03 5.91
C TRP A 223 -14.37 -1.85 5.09
N PRO A 224 -13.83 -1.57 3.89
CA PRO A 224 -14.37 -0.52 3.05
C PRO A 224 -15.77 -0.87 2.54
N SER A 225 -16.63 0.13 2.49
CA SER A 225 -17.98 0.00 1.97
C SER A 225 -18.36 1.18 1.07
N VAL A 226 -19.28 0.93 0.16
CA VAL A 226 -19.92 1.95 -0.69
C VAL A 226 -21.43 1.75 -0.65
N SER A 227 -22.17 2.86 -0.67
CA SER A 227 -23.61 2.85 -0.80
C SER A 227 -24.02 3.20 -2.23
N VAL A 228 -25.02 2.50 -2.74
CA VAL A 228 -25.55 2.71 -4.09
C VAL A 228 -27.08 2.74 -4.09
N GLN A 229 -27.65 3.39 -5.09
CA GLN A 229 -29.11 3.42 -5.31
C GLN A 229 -29.42 2.73 -6.62
N VAL A 230 -30.22 1.65 -6.58
CA VAL A 230 -30.68 0.90 -7.75
C VAL A 230 -32.13 1.27 -8.07
N LYS A 231 -32.39 1.51 -9.37
CA LYS A 231 -33.73 1.81 -9.89
C LYS A 231 -34.43 0.53 -10.34
#